data_be9eb590c98ab22ab1afcc44714c2ca9
#
_entry.id   be9eb590c98ab22ab1afcc44714c2ca9
#
_cell.length_a   1.000
_cell.length_b   1.000
_cell.length_c   1.000
_cell.angle_alpha   90.00
_cell.angle_beta   90.00
_cell.angle_gamma   90.00
#
_symmetry.space_group_name_H-M   'P 1'
#
loop_
_entity.id
_entity.type
_entity.pdbx_description
1 polymer ?
#
loop_
_entity_poly.entity_id
_entity_poly.type
_entity_poly.pdbx_seq_one_letter_code
_entity_poly.pdbx_strand_id
1 'polypeptide(L)'
;FAQVWDGKIILDKNGMGGWLKKNVLDYIEHIPLKTAKDVSQEIKWCEKMLLRTMRGDVEGYYRWHWLLCDSLEIYFDIKGIHYYGPKKALHFMEESDSEAFHIYSKALLEFNQEGLSDWINYLKTIF
;
A
#
# COMPACT_ATOMS: atom_id res chain seq x y z
N PHE A 1 -7.32 11.46 -5.12
CA PHE A 1 -6.30 12.48 -5.44
C PHE A 1 -4.92 11.88 -5.69
N ALA A 2 -4.48 10.91 -4.89
CA ALA A 2 -3.17 10.27 -5.08
C ALA A 2 -3.04 9.58 -6.44
N GLN A 3 -4.13 9.08 -7.01
CA GLN A 3 -4.15 8.45 -8.31
C GLN A 3 -3.86 9.41 -9.46
N VAL A 4 -4.12 10.70 -9.28
CA VAL A 4 -3.79 11.73 -10.29
C VAL A 4 -2.28 11.83 -10.49
N TRP A 5 -1.49 11.55 -9.46
CA TRP A 5 -0.04 11.59 -9.52
C TRP A 5 0.53 10.59 -10.53
N ASP A 6 -0.01 9.37 -10.56
CA ASP A 6 0.45 8.31 -11.47
C ASP A 6 -0.37 8.25 -12.77
N GLY A 7 -1.45 9.01 -12.88
CA GLY A 7 -2.31 9.06 -14.04
C GLY A 7 -1.67 9.82 -15.20
N LYS A 8 -2.14 9.52 -16.41
CA LYS A 8 -1.76 10.30 -17.59
C LYS A 8 -2.40 11.67 -17.53
N ILE A 9 -1.60 12.71 -17.75
CA ILE A 9 -2.10 14.06 -17.92
C ILE A 9 -2.53 14.21 -19.37
N ILE A 10 -3.82 14.01 -19.64
CA ILE A 10 -4.37 14.03 -21.01
C ILE A 10 -4.53 15.44 -21.53
N LEU A 11 -4.84 16.40 -20.65
CA LEU A 11 -5.08 17.78 -21.00
C LEU A 11 -4.16 18.68 -20.19
N ASP A 12 -2.95 18.86 -20.68
CA ASP A 12 -2.00 19.80 -20.08
C ASP A 12 -1.90 21.07 -20.94
N LYS A 13 -3.05 21.70 -21.19
CA LYS A 13 -3.07 23.00 -21.86
C LYS A 13 -2.76 24.06 -20.81
N ASN A 14 -1.80 24.92 -21.11
CA ASN A 14 -1.41 26.05 -20.25
C ASN A 14 -0.87 25.61 -18.87
N GLY A 15 -0.30 24.42 -18.77
CA GLY A 15 0.32 23.94 -17.53
C GLY A 15 -0.67 23.48 -16.46
N MET A 16 -1.93 23.28 -16.80
CA MET A 16 -2.96 22.85 -15.84
C MET A 16 -2.66 21.51 -15.21
N GLY A 17 -2.20 20.54 -15.99
CA GLY A 17 -1.88 19.21 -15.49
C GLY A 17 -0.70 19.24 -14.53
N GLY A 18 0.34 20.01 -14.82
CA GLY A 18 1.49 20.18 -13.93
C GLY A 18 1.10 20.87 -12.63
N TRP A 19 0.23 21.88 -12.70
CA TRP A 19 -0.28 22.57 -11.52
C TRP A 19 -1.07 21.61 -10.61
N LEU A 20 -1.98 20.83 -11.18
CA LEU A 20 -2.78 19.86 -10.43
C LEU A 20 -1.90 18.82 -9.74
N LYS A 21 -0.91 18.28 -10.45
CA LYS A 21 0.02 17.30 -9.92
C LYS A 21 0.80 17.85 -8.73
N LYS A 22 1.30 19.07 -8.83
CA LYS A 22 2.02 19.75 -7.75
C LYS A 22 1.12 19.93 -6.52
N ASN A 23 -0.13 20.36 -6.71
CA ASN A 23 -1.06 20.56 -5.59
C ASN A 23 -1.42 19.25 -4.91
N VAL A 24 -1.55 18.14 -5.64
CA VAL A 24 -1.78 16.82 -5.05
C VAL A 24 -0.59 16.40 -4.19
N LEU A 25 0.64 16.62 -4.66
CA LEU A 25 1.85 16.33 -3.88
C LEU A 25 1.91 17.16 -2.60
N ASP A 26 1.66 18.46 -2.70
CA ASP A 26 1.64 19.36 -1.54
C ASP A 26 0.59 18.90 -0.52
N TYR A 27 -0.59 18.50 -1.00
CA TYR A 27 -1.66 17.98 -0.15
C TYR A 27 -1.22 16.74 0.60
N ILE A 28 -0.61 15.77 -0.10
CA ILE A 28 -0.16 14.51 0.51
C ILE A 28 0.93 14.77 1.55
N GLU A 29 1.89 15.63 1.25
CA GLU A 29 2.97 15.97 2.16
C GLU A 29 2.48 16.63 3.45
N HIS A 30 1.33 17.32 3.42
CA HIS A 30 0.74 17.97 4.59
C HIS A 30 -0.22 17.08 5.36
N ILE A 31 -0.51 15.86 4.88
CA ILE A 31 -1.32 14.89 5.64
C ILE A 31 -0.47 14.41 6.85
N PRO A 32 -0.99 14.52 8.08
CA PRO A 32 -0.28 14.03 9.25
C PRO A 32 -0.01 12.53 9.15
N LEU A 33 1.19 12.11 9.51
CA LEU A 33 1.52 10.69 9.61
C LEU A 33 0.73 10.06 10.76
N LYS A 34 0.38 8.78 10.58
CA LYS A 34 -0.41 8.05 11.58
C LYS A 34 0.41 7.80 12.84
N THR A 35 -0.28 7.79 13.98
CA THR A 35 0.33 7.48 15.28
C THR A 35 0.60 5.99 15.41
N ALA A 36 1.45 5.61 16.38
CA ALA A 36 1.70 4.20 16.68
C ALA A 36 0.43 3.44 17.05
N LYS A 37 -0.51 4.11 17.72
CA LYS A 37 -1.82 3.52 18.05
C LYS A 37 -2.64 3.22 16.80
N ASP A 38 -2.68 4.15 15.86
CA ASP A 38 -3.40 3.96 14.60
C ASP A 38 -2.80 2.80 13.81
N VAL A 39 -1.48 2.74 13.71
CA VAL A 39 -0.77 1.68 13.00
C VAL A 39 -1.02 0.32 13.66
N SER A 40 -1.01 0.26 14.98
CA SER A 40 -1.33 -0.97 15.72
C SER A 40 -2.72 -1.49 15.39
N GLN A 41 -3.70 -0.61 15.26
CA GLN A 41 -5.06 -0.97 14.86
C GLN A 41 -5.11 -1.47 13.42
N GLU A 42 -4.35 -0.87 12.52
CA GLU A 42 -4.26 -1.30 11.12
C GLU A 42 -3.66 -2.71 11.01
N ILE A 43 -2.65 -3.01 11.80
CA ILE A 43 -2.04 -4.34 11.83
C ILE A 43 -3.05 -5.38 12.33
N LYS A 44 -3.81 -5.07 13.36
CA LYS A 44 -4.88 -5.94 13.85
C LYS A 44 -5.95 -6.18 12.80
N TRP A 45 -6.28 -5.15 12.04
CA TRP A 45 -7.19 -5.27 10.91
C TRP A 45 -6.64 -6.24 9.86
N CYS A 46 -5.35 -6.14 9.54
CA CYS A 46 -4.70 -7.05 8.60
C CYS A 46 -4.80 -8.50 9.07
N GLU A 47 -4.60 -8.77 10.36
CA GLU A 47 -4.71 -10.11 10.92
C GLU A 47 -6.14 -10.67 10.78
N LYS A 48 -7.14 -9.84 11.05
CA LYS A 48 -8.55 -10.25 10.88
C LYS A 48 -8.89 -10.52 9.42
N MET A 49 -8.43 -9.66 8.52
CA MET A 49 -8.65 -9.84 7.08
C MET A 49 -7.96 -11.09 6.57
N LEU A 50 -6.76 -11.39 7.05
CA LEU A 50 -6.04 -12.60 6.67
C LEU A 50 -6.87 -13.85 6.97
N LEU A 51 -7.49 -13.91 8.14
CA LEU A 51 -8.38 -15.03 8.49
C LEU A 51 -9.57 -15.13 7.54
N ARG A 52 -10.14 -14.00 7.14
CA ARG A 52 -11.28 -13.97 6.22
C ARG A 52 -10.91 -14.41 4.80
N THR A 53 -9.66 -14.24 4.37
CA THR A 53 -9.21 -14.72 3.07
C THR A 53 -9.16 -16.23 2.97
N MET A 54 -9.14 -16.92 4.10
CA MET A 54 -9.06 -18.39 4.15
C MET A 54 -10.39 -19.10 3.88
N ARG A 55 -11.46 -18.36 3.64
CA ARG A 55 -12.80 -18.93 3.38
C ARG A 55 -12.86 -19.80 2.13
N GLY A 56 -12.06 -19.48 1.12
CA GLY A 56 -12.04 -20.25 -0.13
C GLY A 56 -13.22 -19.97 -1.06
N ASP A 57 -14.02 -18.92 -0.81
CA ASP A 57 -15.15 -18.52 -1.63
C ASP A 57 -14.87 -17.17 -2.34
N VAL A 58 -15.83 -16.71 -3.13
CA VAL A 58 -15.70 -15.44 -3.88
C VAL A 58 -15.43 -14.27 -2.94
N GLU A 59 -16.13 -14.22 -1.80
CA GLU A 59 -15.90 -13.15 -0.82
C GLU A 59 -14.50 -13.20 -0.24
N GLY A 60 -13.97 -14.38 0.05
CA GLY A 60 -12.61 -14.57 0.54
C GLY A 60 -11.58 -14.06 -0.44
N TYR A 61 -11.73 -14.35 -1.73
CA TYR A 61 -10.82 -13.87 -2.77
C TYR A 61 -10.93 -12.35 -2.97
N TYR A 62 -12.12 -11.79 -2.87
CA TYR A 62 -12.29 -10.33 -2.90
C TYR A 62 -11.50 -9.67 -1.78
N ARG A 63 -11.61 -10.20 -0.54
CA ARG A 63 -10.89 -9.68 0.61
C ARG A 63 -9.38 -9.87 0.48
N TRP A 64 -8.95 -10.93 -0.20
CA TRP A 64 -7.55 -11.19 -0.49
C TRP A 64 -6.92 -10.05 -1.28
N HIS A 65 -7.56 -9.68 -2.39
CA HIS A 65 -7.08 -8.57 -3.21
C HIS A 65 -7.11 -7.25 -2.44
N TRP A 66 -8.17 -7.02 -1.69
CA TRP A 66 -8.29 -5.83 -0.87
C TRP A 66 -7.15 -5.74 0.16
N LEU A 67 -6.88 -6.85 0.86
CA LEU A 67 -5.80 -6.90 1.84
C LEU A 67 -4.44 -6.62 1.20
N LEU A 68 -4.16 -7.16 0.02
CA LEU A 68 -2.92 -6.90 -0.71
C LEU A 68 -2.76 -5.41 -1.04
N CYS A 69 -3.84 -4.77 -1.50
CA CYS A 69 -3.79 -3.34 -1.84
C CYS A 69 -3.61 -2.46 -0.60
N ASP A 70 -4.43 -2.67 0.42
CA ASP A 70 -4.41 -1.82 1.62
C ASP A 70 -3.16 -2.04 2.47
N SER A 71 -2.65 -3.27 2.53
CA SER A 71 -1.45 -3.56 3.31
C SER A 71 -0.20 -2.90 2.75
N LEU A 72 -0.17 -2.61 1.44
CA LEU A 72 0.93 -1.84 0.87
C LEU A 72 0.97 -0.43 1.46
N GLU A 73 -0.17 0.23 1.57
CA GLU A 73 -0.26 1.54 2.19
C GLU A 73 0.09 1.49 3.68
N ILE A 74 -0.37 0.43 4.37
CA ILE A 74 -0.06 0.21 5.79
C ILE A 74 1.45 0.06 6.01
N TYR A 75 2.17 -0.58 5.09
CA TYR A 75 3.62 -0.64 5.15
C TYR A 75 4.23 0.75 5.25
N PHE A 76 3.75 1.70 4.46
CA PHE A 76 4.23 3.09 4.50
C PHE A 76 3.85 3.78 5.81
N ASP A 77 2.67 3.49 6.34
CA ASP A 77 2.28 4.00 7.65
C ASP A 77 3.23 3.52 8.76
N ILE A 78 3.63 2.25 8.70
CA ILE A 78 4.59 1.67 9.65
C ILE A 78 5.94 2.37 9.54
N LYS A 79 6.41 2.61 8.32
CA LYS A 79 7.70 3.26 8.07
C LYS A 79 7.69 4.76 8.35
N GLY A 80 6.51 5.36 8.55
CA GLY A 80 6.39 6.81 8.74
C GLY A 80 6.69 7.60 7.47
N ILE A 81 6.33 7.06 6.32
CA ILE A 81 6.56 7.65 5.01
C ILE A 81 5.21 7.84 4.31
N HIS A 82 5.03 8.97 3.65
CA HIS A 82 3.80 9.22 2.89
C HIS A 82 3.67 8.27 1.70
N TYR A 83 2.44 7.86 1.44
CA TYR A 83 2.10 6.96 0.34
C TYR A 83 1.63 7.78 -0.87
N TYR A 84 2.34 7.65 -2.00
CA TYR A 84 2.06 8.40 -3.23
C TYR A 84 1.48 7.52 -4.35
N GLY A 85 0.84 6.43 -4.02
CA GLY A 85 0.26 5.50 -4.96
C GLY A 85 1.10 4.25 -5.17
N PRO A 86 0.54 3.20 -5.82
CA PRO A 86 1.20 1.91 -5.92
C PRO A 86 2.50 1.95 -6.73
N LYS A 87 2.54 2.70 -7.81
CA LYS A 87 3.73 2.78 -8.66
C LYS A 87 4.94 3.33 -7.91
N LYS A 88 4.75 4.43 -7.21
CA LYS A 88 5.82 5.06 -6.41
C LYS A 88 6.19 4.20 -5.22
N ALA A 89 5.20 3.57 -4.59
CA ALA A 89 5.42 2.69 -3.46
C ALA A 89 6.28 1.49 -3.84
N LEU A 90 5.93 0.80 -4.91
CA LEU A 90 6.69 -0.37 -5.37
C LEU A 90 8.10 0.00 -5.79
N HIS A 91 8.28 1.14 -6.45
CA HIS A 91 9.60 1.63 -6.83
C HIS A 91 10.46 1.94 -5.59
N PHE A 92 9.87 2.57 -4.58
CA PHE A 92 10.56 2.85 -3.32
C PHE A 92 11.05 1.55 -2.66
N MET A 93 10.18 0.54 -2.57
CA MET A 93 10.54 -0.74 -1.96
C MET A 93 11.67 -1.43 -2.74
N GLU A 94 11.58 -1.44 -4.06
CA GLU A 94 12.61 -2.05 -4.91
C GLU A 94 13.97 -1.40 -4.69
N GLU A 95 14.02 -0.06 -4.58
CA GLU A 95 15.25 0.70 -4.42
C GLU A 95 15.79 0.71 -2.99
N SER A 96 14.89 0.76 -1.98
CA SER A 96 15.28 1.06 -0.61
C SER A 96 15.00 -0.05 0.40
N ASP A 97 14.17 -1.02 0.07
CA ASP A 97 13.82 -2.13 0.95
C ASP A 97 13.54 -3.38 0.14
N SER A 98 14.60 -3.96 -0.38
CA SER A 98 14.51 -5.13 -1.27
C SER A 98 13.88 -6.35 -0.59
N GLU A 99 14.03 -6.50 0.72
CA GLU A 99 13.38 -7.59 1.47
C GLU A 99 11.87 -7.46 1.43
N ALA A 100 11.35 -6.28 1.76
CA ALA A 100 9.91 -6.01 1.69
C ALA A 100 9.39 -6.19 0.26
N PHE A 101 10.12 -5.69 -0.72
CA PHE A 101 9.76 -5.83 -2.12
C PHE A 101 9.65 -7.30 -2.53
N HIS A 102 10.61 -8.12 -2.12
CA HIS A 102 10.60 -9.55 -2.43
C HIS A 102 9.40 -10.26 -1.80
N ILE A 103 9.14 -10.01 -0.52
CA ILE A 103 8.04 -10.66 0.20
C ILE A 103 6.69 -10.23 -0.37
N TYR A 104 6.51 -8.94 -0.64
CA TYR A 104 5.28 -8.42 -1.20
C TYR A 104 5.05 -8.92 -2.64
N SER A 105 6.10 -8.91 -3.46
CA SER A 105 6.05 -9.41 -4.84
C SER A 105 5.66 -10.88 -4.87
N LYS A 106 6.20 -11.68 -3.98
CA LYS A 106 5.86 -13.09 -3.86
C LYS A 106 4.37 -13.27 -3.51
N ALA A 107 3.85 -12.47 -2.58
CA ALA A 107 2.45 -12.50 -2.21
C ALA A 107 1.53 -12.16 -3.40
N LEU A 108 1.92 -11.19 -4.22
CA LEU A 108 1.16 -10.79 -5.40
C LEU A 108 1.20 -11.83 -6.50
N LEU A 109 2.38 -12.35 -6.81
CA LEU A 109 2.60 -13.18 -7.99
C LEU A 109 2.19 -14.64 -7.78
N GLU A 110 2.50 -15.21 -6.62
CA GLU A 110 2.14 -16.59 -6.32
C GLU A 110 0.69 -16.74 -5.88
N PHE A 111 0.12 -15.69 -5.32
CA PHE A 111 -1.28 -15.63 -4.90
C PHE A 111 -1.69 -16.85 -4.07
N ASN A 112 -0.89 -17.20 -3.05
CA ASN A 112 -1.19 -18.27 -2.13
C ASN A 112 -1.19 -17.78 -0.68
N GLN A 113 -1.78 -18.57 0.21
CA GLN A 113 -1.92 -18.18 1.62
C GLN A 113 -0.58 -18.03 2.33
N GLU A 114 0.40 -18.84 1.96
CA GLU A 114 1.75 -18.74 2.55
C GLU A 114 2.38 -17.39 2.26
N GLY A 115 2.37 -16.97 1.00
CA GLY A 115 2.93 -15.68 0.60
C GLY A 115 2.23 -14.51 1.28
N LEU A 116 0.89 -14.56 1.35
CA LEU A 116 0.13 -13.51 2.02
C LEU A 116 0.40 -13.47 3.53
N SER A 117 0.44 -14.63 4.16
CA SER A 117 0.76 -14.74 5.60
C SER A 117 2.17 -14.23 5.90
N ASP A 118 3.15 -14.57 5.05
CA ASP A 118 4.52 -14.09 5.20
C ASP A 118 4.59 -12.57 5.13
N TRP A 119 3.84 -11.97 4.21
CA TRP A 119 3.79 -10.51 4.09
C TRP A 119 3.18 -9.85 5.33
N ILE A 120 2.05 -10.34 5.82
CA ILE A 120 1.42 -9.78 7.01
C ILE A 120 2.31 -9.98 8.24
N ASN A 121 2.95 -11.13 8.38
CA ASN A 121 3.90 -11.38 9.47
C ASN A 121 5.11 -10.44 9.39
N TYR A 122 5.59 -10.15 8.17
CA TYR A 122 6.67 -9.17 7.97
C TYR A 122 6.26 -7.79 8.48
N LEU A 123 5.04 -7.35 8.17
CA LEU A 123 4.53 -6.06 8.67
C LEU A 123 4.53 -6.00 10.20
N LYS A 124 4.14 -7.10 10.86
CA LYS A 124 4.17 -7.20 12.32
C LYS A 124 5.59 -7.11 12.86
N THR A 125 6.55 -7.69 12.16
CA THR A 125 7.97 -7.71 12.56
C THR A 125 8.60 -6.34 12.51
N ILE A 126 8.28 -5.52 11.50
CA ILE A 126 8.88 -4.19 11.33
C ILE A 126 8.19 -3.12 12.14
N PHE A 127 7.04 -3.41 12.74
CA PHE A 127 6.36 -2.50 13.66
C PHE A 127 6.99 -2.59 15.05
#